data_4d2c727de1107fd84831ceccc71729ca
#
_entry.id   4d2c727de1107fd84831ceccc71729ca
#
_cell.length_a   1.000
_cell.length_b   1.000
_cell.length_c   1.000
_cell.angle_alpha   90.00
_cell.angle_beta   90.00
_cell.angle_gamma   90.00
#
_symmetry.space_group_name_H-M   'P 1'
#
loop_
_entity.id
_entity.type
_entity.pdbx_description
1 polymer ?
#
loop_
_entity_poly.entity_id
_entity_poly.type
_entity_poly.pdbx_seq_one_letter_code
_entity_poly.pdbx_strand_id
1 'polypeptide(L)'
;MSFEIAVRAFADPFALSDQDRNEDGEARWQTLGMVEGRVLPLVAHMFRDEDEDGEAIEVIRIISARAASRRERRRYEQETR
;
A
#
# COMPACT_ATOMS: atom_id res chain seq x y z
N MET A 1 10.37 7.05 -6.42
CA MET A 1 9.75 7.29 -5.10
C MET A 1 10.52 6.54 -4.04
N SER A 2 10.77 7.15 -2.89
CA SER A 2 11.57 6.51 -1.85
C SER A 2 10.79 5.45 -1.08
N PHE A 3 11.51 4.51 -0.51
CA PHE A 3 10.94 3.46 0.34
C PHE A 3 10.25 4.05 1.57
N GLU A 4 10.84 5.08 2.16
CA GLU A 4 10.27 5.74 3.33
C GLU A 4 8.88 6.34 3.04
N ILE A 5 8.72 6.99 1.89
CA ILE A 5 7.43 7.54 1.50
C ILE A 5 6.42 6.41 1.28
N ALA A 6 6.84 5.33 0.64
CA ALA A 6 5.97 4.18 0.41
C ALA A 6 5.45 3.57 1.73
N VAL A 7 6.34 3.42 2.71
CA VAL A 7 5.97 2.90 4.03
C VAL A 7 4.96 3.81 4.72
N ARG A 8 5.15 5.11 4.62
CA ARG A 8 4.28 6.09 5.28
C ARG A 8 2.86 6.13 4.69
N ALA A 9 2.68 5.65 3.45
CA ALA A 9 1.35 5.56 2.86
C ALA A 9 0.42 4.66 3.69
N PHE A 10 0.97 3.62 4.33
CA PHE A 10 0.19 2.72 5.16
C PHE A 10 -0.29 3.34 6.47
N ALA A 11 0.27 4.48 6.86
CA ALA A 11 -0.15 5.19 8.07
C ALA A 11 -1.35 6.11 7.84
N ASP A 12 -1.76 6.31 6.60
CA ASP A 12 -2.92 7.12 6.27
C ASP A 12 -4.20 6.38 6.69
N PRO A 13 -5.02 6.94 7.61
CA PRO A 13 -6.26 6.28 8.02
C PRO A 13 -7.29 6.17 6.90
N PHE A 14 -7.12 6.91 5.82
CA PHE A 14 -8.01 6.87 4.66
C PHE A 14 -7.42 6.07 3.50
N ALA A 15 -6.32 5.35 3.73
CA ALA A 15 -5.69 4.57 2.68
C ALA A 15 -6.66 3.56 2.06
N LEU A 16 -6.61 3.43 0.74
CA LEU A 16 -7.42 2.49 -0.01
C LEU A 16 -6.55 1.32 -0.44
N SER A 17 -6.96 0.11 -0.07
CA SER A 17 -6.23 -1.10 -0.43
C SER A 17 -7.12 -2.03 -1.24
N ASP A 18 -6.63 -2.45 -2.40
CA ASP A 18 -7.33 -3.39 -3.27
C ASP A 18 -6.41 -4.54 -3.63
N GLN A 19 -6.97 -5.73 -3.74
CA GLN A 19 -6.24 -6.86 -4.26
C GLN A 19 -6.14 -6.71 -5.77
N ASP A 20 -4.91 -6.72 -6.28
CA ASP A 20 -4.65 -6.56 -7.71
C ASP A 20 -4.77 -7.91 -8.43
N ARG A 21 -3.93 -8.86 -8.03
CA ARG A 21 -3.91 -10.19 -8.66
C ARG A 21 -3.15 -11.18 -7.76
N ASN A 22 -3.28 -12.45 -8.10
CA ASN A 22 -2.43 -13.48 -7.50
C ASN A 22 -1.20 -13.69 -8.38
N GLU A 23 -0.05 -13.81 -7.76
CA GLU A 23 1.21 -14.03 -8.42
C GLU A 23 1.93 -15.15 -7.69
N ASP A 24 2.15 -16.27 -8.38
CA ASP A 24 2.80 -17.46 -7.80
C ASP A 24 2.13 -17.94 -6.50
N GLY A 25 0.80 -17.88 -6.45
CA GLY A 25 0.04 -18.31 -5.28
C GLY A 25 -0.07 -17.29 -4.16
N GLU A 26 0.54 -16.12 -4.32
CA GLU A 26 0.45 -15.04 -3.34
C GLU A 26 -0.40 -13.88 -3.88
N ALA A 27 -1.22 -13.31 -3.00
CA ALA A 27 -2.05 -12.16 -3.37
C ALA A 27 -1.20 -10.91 -3.44
N ARG A 28 -1.31 -10.19 -4.55
CA ARG A 28 -0.67 -8.89 -4.73
C ARG A 28 -1.69 -7.81 -4.49
N TRP A 29 -1.30 -6.82 -3.70
CA TRP A 29 -2.16 -5.72 -3.30
C TRP A 29 -1.63 -4.39 -3.79
N GLN A 30 -2.53 -3.40 -3.88
CA GLN A 30 -2.18 -2.01 -4.15
C GLN A 30 -2.82 -1.14 -3.09
N THR A 31 -2.05 -0.23 -2.51
CA THR A 31 -2.52 0.71 -1.51
C THR A 31 -2.23 2.13 -1.95
N LEU A 32 -3.28 2.96 -1.97
CA LEU A 32 -3.19 4.40 -2.15
C LEU A 32 -3.25 5.05 -0.79
N GLY A 33 -2.22 5.78 -0.40
CA GLY A 33 -2.20 6.45 0.89
C GLY A 33 -1.54 7.82 0.79
N MET A 34 -2.14 8.82 1.39
CA MET A 34 -1.62 10.18 1.39
C MET A 34 -0.49 10.32 2.41
N VAL A 35 0.60 10.95 1.99
CA VAL A 35 1.76 11.22 2.85
C VAL A 35 1.92 12.72 3.00
N GLU A 36 1.88 13.19 4.24
CA GLU A 36 2.03 14.62 4.58
C GLU A 36 1.04 15.54 3.87
N GLY A 37 -0.11 15.02 3.49
CA GLY A 37 -1.16 15.80 2.82
C GLY A 37 -0.82 16.26 1.41
N ARG A 38 0.27 15.80 0.83
CA ARG A 38 0.78 16.29 -0.44
C ARG A 38 1.07 15.21 -1.48
N VAL A 39 1.67 14.11 -1.05
CA VAL A 39 2.10 13.04 -1.94
C VAL A 39 1.13 11.88 -1.80
N LEU A 40 0.66 11.36 -2.93
CA LEU A 40 -0.24 10.21 -2.93
C LEU A 40 0.44 9.06 -3.69
N PRO A 41 1.23 8.23 -3.00
CA PRO A 41 1.83 7.07 -3.64
C PRO A 41 0.83 5.92 -3.83
N LEU A 42 1.01 5.19 -4.93
CA LEU A 42 0.41 3.88 -5.12
C LEU A 42 1.49 2.85 -4.84
N VAL A 43 1.27 2.02 -3.83
CA VAL A 43 2.25 1.05 -3.37
C VAL A 43 1.78 -0.35 -3.69
N ALA A 44 2.55 -1.08 -4.50
CA ALA A 44 2.30 -2.49 -4.76
C ALA A 44 3.03 -3.31 -3.70
N HIS A 45 2.33 -4.23 -3.06
CA HIS A 45 2.90 -4.97 -1.94
C HIS A 45 2.23 -6.35 -1.79
N MET A 46 2.85 -7.16 -0.97
CA MET A 46 2.32 -8.46 -0.55
C MET A 46 2.33 -8.52 0.97
N PHE A 47 1.43 -9.33 1.52
CA PHE A 47 1.44 -9.64 2.95
C PHE A 47 2.01 -11.05 3.14
N ARG A 48 2.81 -11.21 4.16
CA ARG A 48 3.36 -12.50 4.53
C ARG A 48 3.23 -12.68 6.04
N ASP A 49 2.77 -13.85 6.44
CA ASP A 49 2.75 -14.21 7.85
C ASP A 49 4.05 -14.94 8.18
N GLU A 50 4.75 -14.48 9.19
CA GLU A 50 5.97 -15.10 9.67
C GLU A 50 5.84 -15.40 11.17
N ASP A 51 6.42 -16.53 11.59
CA ASP A 51 6.53 -16.87 12.99
C ASP A 51 7.91 -16.46 13.49
N GLU A 52 7.94 -15.65 14.53
CA GLU A 52 9.18 -15.25 15.16
C GLU A 52 9.02 -15.41 16.66
N ASP A 53 9.83 -16.30 17.25
CA ASP A 53 9.80 -16.61 18.70
C ASP A 53 8.41 -17.00 19.20
N GLY A 54 7.65 -17.74 18.38
CA GLY A 54 6.32 -18.20 18.75
C GLY A 54 5.21 -17.18 18.56
N GLU A 55 5.54 -16.01 18.02
CA GLU A 55 4.55 -14.99 17.70
C GLU A 55 4.31 -14.92 16.20
N ALA A 56 3.04 -14.82 15.80
CA ALA A 56 2.68 -14.58 14.41
C ALA A 56 2.88 -13.10 14.10
N ILE A 57 3.72 -12.82 13.11
CA ILE A 57 4.02 -11.47 12.67
C ILE A 57 3.56 -11.30 11.22
N GLU A 58 2.80 -10.24 10.95
CA GLU A 58 2.45 -9.89 9.59
C GLU A 58 3.52 -8.96 9.02
N VAL A 59 4.10 -9.37 7.89
CA VAL A 59 5.13 -8.60 7.19
C VAL A 59 4.56 -8.08 5.89
N ILE A 60 4.74 -6.79 5.64
CA ILE A 60 4.37 -6.16 4.37
C ILE A 60 5.62 -6.07 3.51
N ARG A 61 5.59 -6.75 2.37
CA ARG A 61 6.69 -6.70 1.42
C ARG A 61 6.33 -5.72 0.29
N ILE A 62 7.03 -4.61 0.22
CA ILE A 62 6.82 -3.61 -0.82
C ILE A 62 7.55 -4.04 -2.08
N ILE A 63 6.79 -4.13 -3.18
CA ILE A 63 7.33 -4.51 -4.48
C ILE A 63 7.74 -3.27 -5.26
N SER A 64 6.88 -2.27 -5.31
CA SER A 64 7.13 -1.03 -6.03
C SER A 64 6.24 0.08 -5.49
N ALA A 65 6.62 1.31 -5.79
CA ALA A 65 5.81 2.47 -5.45
C ALA A 65 6.01 3.54 -6.52
N ARG A 66 4.93 4.23 -6.83
CA ARG A 66 4.95 5.36 -7.76
C ARG A 66 3.92 6.39 -7.34
N ALA A 67 4.02 7.58 -7.87
CA ALA A 67 2.99 8.59 -7.65
C ALA A 67 1.68 8.14 -8.28
N ALA A 68 0.57 8.43 -7.64
CA ALA A 68 -0.75 8.12 -8.16
C ALA A 68 -1.00 8.87 -9.47
N SER A 69 -1.69 8.22 -10.40
CA SER A 69 -2.18 8.87 -11.60
C SER A 69 -3.31 9.84 -11.23
N ARG A 70 -3.69 10.69 -12.19
CA ARG A 70 -4.82 11.61 -11.99
C ARG A 70 -6.10 10.84 -11.67
N ARG A 71 -6.31 9.71 -12.33
CA ARG A 71 -7.49 8.87 -12.11
C ARG A 71 -7.49 8.25 -10.70
N GLU A 72 -6.34 7.77 -10.26
CA GLU A 72 -6.18 7.19 -8.93
C GLU A 72 -6.37 8.25 -7.84
N ARG A 73 -5.82 9.43 -8.04
CA ARG A 73 -6.01 10.55 -7.11
C ARG A 73 -7.48 10.94 -6.99
N ARG A 74 -8.18 10.99 -8.11
CA ARG A 74 -9.61 11.29 -8.12
C ARG A 74 -10.39 10.25 -7.33
N ARG A 75 -10.08 8.98 -7.50
CA ARG A 75 -10.71 7.89 -6.77
C ARG A 75 -10.48 8.06 -5.26
N TYR A 76 -9.25 8.32 -4.86
CA TYR A 76 -8.91 8.55 -3.46
C TYR A 76 -9.72 9.71 -2.87
N GLU A 77 -9.77 10.83 -3.56
CA GLU A 77 -10.50 12.00 -3.09
C GLU A 77 -12.00 11.75 -2.96
N GLN A 78 -12.58 10.97 -3.86
CA GLN A 78 -14.00 10.64 -3.82
C GLN A 78 -14.34 9.67 -2.68
N GLU A 79 -13.52 8.69 -2.44
CA GLU A 79 -13.80 7.67 -1.43
C GLU A 79 -13.42 8.09 -0.01
N THR A 80 -12.63 9.14 0.14
CA THR A 80 -12.17 9.59 1.47
C THR A 80 -12.90 10.83 1.97
N ARG A 81 -13.95 11.24 1.33
CA ARG A 81 -14.78 12.35 1.77
C ARG A 81 -15.62 12.02 2.99
#